data_ff896c8e16e4d233aeca4ebab3979d25
#
_entry.id   ff896c8e16e4d233aeca4ebab3979d25
#
_cell.length_a   1.000
_cell.length_b   1.000
_cell.length_c   1.000
_cell.angle_alpha   90.00
_cell.angle_beta   90.00
_cell.angle_gamma   90.00
#
_symmetry.space_group_name_H-M   'P 1'
#
loop_
_entity.id
_entity.type
_entity.pdbx_description
1 polymer ?
#
loop_
_entity_poly.entity_id
_entity_poly.type
_entity_poly.pdbx_seq_one_letter_code
_entity_poly.pdbx_strand_id
1 'polypeptide(L)'
;MEAKPQFHGSDTAAVAAFYHVPVDKIVCFGANVNPLGLSKNLKKDLAAHLDLLSSYPDRNYTTLKKVIADYCQILPEHVIVGNGSTELISLLIQTRKPQKTLVLGPTYSEYGRELDLVGSSIHTYLLKESDQFHLDIHAFCEEIRKGYDLVILCNPNNPTSSALKMSEIQTILDCCREAGSFLMIDETYVEFAPDINEISSMSLISSFDNLMILRGVSKFYAAPGLRLGYGATSNSQFLQDLLLMQNPWSLNSLGAYAGEKMLQDQEYIRKTRDLILSERDKMCTEISKINVLTVYPAYANFVLVKIEKEGVTSADVFEFLIKQGLMVRDCSSFKELGGEYFRFCIMAPKDNKRLLQGIQDFFA
;
A
#
# COMPACT_ATOMS: atom_id res chain seq x y z
N MET A 1 25.15 10.08 -22.74
CA MET A 1 24.99 9.42 -21.45
C MET A 1 23.71 8.61 -21.56
N GLU A 2 23.75 7.32 -21.34
CA GLU A 2 22.53 6.51 -21.26
C GLU A 2 21.68 7.02 -20.08
N ALA A 3 20.37 7.14 -20.30
CA ALA A 3 19.44 7.56 -19.25
C ALA A 3 19.53 6.57 -18.09
N LYS A 4 19.67 7.07 -16.85
CA LYS A 4 19.65 6.20 -15.65
C LYS A 4 18.34 5.39 -15.63
N PRO A 5 18.38 4.07 -15.43
CA PRO A 5 17.18 3.27 -15.33
C PRO A 5 16.34 3.68 -14.12
N GLN A 6 15.02 3.76 -14.29
CA GLN A 6 14.11 3.94 -13.16
C GLN A 6 13.88 2.59 -12.49
N PHE A 7 14.22 2.49 -11.21
CA PHE A 7 14.03 1.28 -10.41
C PHE A 7 12.74 1.35 -9.61
N HIS A 8 12.01 0.24 -9.54
CA HIS A 8 10.95 0.09 -8.54
C HIS A 8 11.57 -0.05 -7.14
N GLY A 9 10.83 0.36 -6.08
CA GLY A 9 11.35 0.30 -4.70
C GLY A 9 11.73 -1.10 -4.19
N SER A 10 11.35 -2.18 -4.90
CA SER A 10 11.70 -3.57 -4.58
C SER A 10 12.78 -4.18 -5.47
N ASP A 11 13.33 -3.44 -6.44
CA ASP A 11 14.27 -3.95 -7.46
C ASP A 11 15.70 -4.09 -6.92
N THR A 12 15.85 -4.59 -5.70
CA THR A 12 17.13 -4.67 -4.97
C THR A 12 18.22 -5.36 -5.79
N ALA A 13 17.90 -6.44 -6.50
CA ALA A 13 18.88 -7.16 -7.33
C ALA A 13 19.36 -6.35 -8.53
N ALA A 14 18.45 -5.64 -9.22
CA ALA A 14 18.79 -4.79 -10.35
C ALA A 14 19.61 -3.57 -9.91
N VAL A 15 19.23 -2.95 -8.78
CA VAL A 15 19.97 -1.84 -8.15
C VAL A 15 21.37 -2.30 -7.72
N ALA A 16 21.48 -3.46 -7.08
CA ALA A 16 22.76 -4.06 -6.65
C ALA A 16 23.71 -4.23 -7.85
N ALA A 17 23.21 -4.78 -8.96
CA ALA A 17 23.97 -4.99 -10.17
C ALA A 17 24.44 -3.66 -10.81
N PHE A 18 23.54 -2.67 -10.90
CA PHE A 18 23.81 -1.40 -11.54
C PHE A 18 24.83 -0.55 -10.76
N TYR A 19 24.71 -0.51 -9.42
CA TYR A 19 25.60 0.29 -8.56
C TYR A 19 26.80 -0.50 -8.03
N HIS A 20 26.97 -1.76 -8.44
CA HIS A 20 28.06 -2.64 -7.99
C HIS A 20 28.13 -2.79 -6.45
N VAL A 21 26.98 -2.81 -5.78
CA VAL A 21 26.86 -3.01 -4.34
C VAL A 21 26.41 -4.47 -4.08
N PRO A 22 27.06 -5.24 -3.18
CA PRO A 22 26.61 -6.58 -2.86
C PRO A 22 25.15 -6.58 -2.34
N VAL A 23 24.31 -7.46 -2.87
CA VAL A 23 22.88 -7.49 -2.57
C VAL A 23 22.61 -7.71 -1.07
N ASP A 24 23.44 -8.50 -0.42
CA ASP A 24 23.36 -8.82 1.02
C ASP A 24 23.77 -7.64 1.93
N LYS A 25 24.37 -6.59 1.36
CA LYS A 25 24.72 -5.34 2.07
C LYS A 25 23.65 -4.26 1.94
N ILE A 26 22.65 -4.47 1.07
CA ILE A 26 21.60 -3.47 0.84
C ILE A 26 20.50 -3.63 1.88
N VAL A 27 20.21 -2.54 2.61
CA VAL A 27 18.98 -2.36 3.39
C VAL A 27 17.97 -1.65 2.52
N CYS A 28 16.87 -2.33 2.20
CA CYS A 28 15.87 -1.84 1.27
C CYS A 28 14.79 -1.02 1.99
N PHE A 29 14.94 0.31 1.98
CA PHE A 29 13.95 1.27 2.48
C PHE A 29 12.86 1.62 1.43
N GLY A 30 12.96 1.09 0.22
CA GLY A 30 12.05 1.39 -0.89
C GLY A 30 10.82 0.49 -0.97
N ALA A 31 10.88 -0.73 -0.43
CA ALA A 31 9.86 -1.77 -0.63
C ALA A 31 8.65 -1.67 0.32
N ASN A 32 8.73 -0.89 1.38
CA ASN A 32 7.67 -0.73 2.40
C ASN A 32 7.27 -2.03 3.11
N VAL A 33 8.21 -2.95 3.27
CA VAL A 33 7.96 -4.23 3.95
C VAL A 33 8.37 -4.14 5.41
N ASN A 34 7.56 -4.70 6.31
CA ASN A 34 7.82 -4.74 7.75
C ASN A 34 9.18 -5.38 8.05
N PRO A 35 10.09 -4.69 8.79
CA PRO A 35 11.43 -5.16 9.08
C PRO A 35 11.51 -6.38 10.02
N LEU A 36 10.44 -6.73 10.72
CA LEU A 36 10.39 -7.93 11.56
C LEU A 36 10.44 -9.23 10.74
N GLY A 37 10.12 -9.15 9.43
CA GLY A 37 9.98 -10.32 8.58
C GLY A 37 8.79 -11.17 9.00
N LEU A 38 8.66 -12.37 8.44
CA LEU A 38 7.62 -13.33 8.87
C LEU A 38 7.77 -13.68 10.35
N SER A 39 6.64 -13.79 11.06
CA SER A 39 6.59 -14.28 12.44
C SER A 39 7.37 -15.59 12.58
N LYS A 40 8.17 -15.71 13.67
CA LYS A 40 8.94 -16.94 13.95
C LYS A 40 8.03 -18.16 14.13
N ASN A 41 6.87 -17.94 14.75
CA ASN A 41 5.88 -19.00 14.95
C ASN A 41 5.29 -19.44 13.62
N LEU A 42 4.94 -18.49 12.76
CA LEU A 42 4.43 -18.79 11.41
C LEU A 42 5.47 -19.54 10.57
N LYS A 43 6.76 -19.14 10.60
CA LYS A 43 7.83 -19.87 9.87
C LYS A 43 7.94 -21.32 10.29
N LYS A 44 7.91 -21.58 11.61
CA LYS A 44 7.97 -22.93 12.16
C LYS A 44 6.75 -23.76 11.77
N ASP A 45 5.59 -23.12 11.83
CA ASP A 45 4.30 -23.76 11.52
C ASP A 45 4.21 -24.11 10.03
N LEU A 46 4.56 -23.18 9.13
CA LEU A 46 4.61 -23.44 7.69
C LEU A 46 5.58 -24.56 7.32
N ALA A 47 6.76 -24.60 7.95
CA ALA A 47 7.75 -25.68 7.73
C ALA A 47 7.20 -27.07 8.13
N ALA A 48 6.33 -27.13 9.14
CA ALA A 48 5.68 -28.37 9.57
C ALA A 48 4.48 -28.77 8.68
N HIS A 49 4.01 -27.90 7.81
CA HIS A 49 2.80 -28.10 6.98
C HIS A 49 3.09 -28.01 5.48
N LEU A 50 4.31 -28.30 5.05
CA LEU A 50 4.67 -28.29 3.60
C LEU A 50 3.87 -29.32 2.79
N ASP A 51 3.35 -30.36 3.40
CA ASP A 51 2.50 -31.37 2.75
C ASP A 51 1.20 -30.77 2.17
N LEU A 52 0.78 -29.58 2.63
CA LEU A 52 -0.33 -28.82 2.02
C LEU A 52 -0.12 -28.53 0.54
N LEU A 53 1.15 -28.50 0.08
CA LEU A 53 1.48 -28.29 -1.34
C LEU A 53 1.09 -29.45 -2.23
N SER A 54 0.85 -30.64 -1.65
CA SER A 54 0.47 -31.86 -2.41
C SER A 54 -1.01 -31.91 -2.78
N SER A 55 -1.82 -30.95 -2.35
CA SER A 55 -3.27 -30.89 -2.61
C SER A 55 -3.74 -29.49 -2.94
N TYR A 56 -4.83 -29.41 -3.71
CA TYR A 56 -5.51 -28.13 -3.93
C TYR A 56 -6.08 -27.59 -2.63
N PRO A 57 -6.09 -26.26 -2.42
CA PRO A 57 -6.78 -25.64 -1.29
C PRO A 57 -8.30 -25.79 -1.41
N ASP A 58 -9.02 -25.54 -0.31
CA ASP A 58 -10.47 -25.36 -0.37
C ASP A 58 -10.83 -24.33 -1.44
N ARG A 59 -11.64 -24.73 -2.42
CA ARG A 59 -12.05 -23.91 -3.56
C ARG A 59 -12.69 -22.58 -3.14
N ASN A 60 -13.40 -22.60 -2.00
CA ASN A 60 -14.12 -21.45 -1.46
C ASN A 60 -13.32 -20.69 -0.41
N TYR A 61 -12.14 -21.20 0.01
CA TYR A 61 -11.32 -20.62 1.08
C TYR A 61 -12.12 -20.33 2.35
N THR A 62 -13.02 -21.24 2.72
CA THR A 62 -14.04 -21.06 3.77
C THR A 62 -13.45 -20.63 5.10
N THR A 63 -12.41 -21.35 5.58
CA THR A 63 -11.74 -21.03 6.85
C THR A 63 -11.03 -19.68 6.78
N LEU A 64 -10.31 -19.42 5.69
CA LEU A 64 -9.61 -18.13 5.51
C LEU A 64 -10.57 -16.95 5.46
N LYS A 65 -11.67 -17.06 4.71
CA LYS A 65 -12.71 -16.00 4.65
C LYS A 65 -13.32 -15.72 6.03
N LYS A 66 -13.57 -16.75 6.82
CA LYS A 66 -14.04 -16.58 8.20
C LYS A 66 -13.01 -15.83 9.05
N VAL A 67 -11.76 -16.23 9.01
CA VAL A 67 -10.67 -15.54 9.76
C VAL A 67 -10.51 -14.08 9.33
N ILE A 68 -10.60 -13.80 8.02
CA ILE A 68 -10.58 -12.41 7.50
C ILE A 68 -11.78 -11.63 8.01
N ALA A 69 -12.96 -12.23 7.96
CA ALA A 69 -14.21 -11.60 8.42
C ALA A 69 -14.15 -11.26 9.92
N ASP A 70 -13.68 -12.19 10.74
CA ASP A 70 -13.47 -11.98 12.18
C ASP A 70 -12.42 -10.86 12.43
N TYR A 71 -11.31 -10.86 11.68
CA TYR A 71 -10.27 -9.83 11.77
C TYR A 71 -10.77 -8.43 11.37
N CYS A 72 -11.61 -8.36 10.33
CA CYS A 72 -12.14 -7.11 9.80
C CYS A 72 -13.47 -6.69 10.44
N GLN A 73 -14.07 -7.55 11.27
CA GLN A 73 -15.39 -7.36 11.90
C GLN A 73 -16.52 -7.18 10.86
N ILE A 74 -16.51 -8.00 9.82
CA ILE A 74 -17.51 -8.04 8.75
C ILE A 74 -18.07 -9.46 8.57
N LEU A 75 -19.02 -9.64 7.65
CA LEU A 75 -19.58 -10.97 7.36
C LEU A 75 -18.69 -11.74 6.37
N PRO A 76 -18.51 -13.08 6.55
CA PRO A 76 -17.68 -13.89 5.65
C PRO A 76 -18.15 -13.87 4.19
N GLU A 77 -19.44 -13.72 3.92
CA GLU A 77 -20.03 -13.60 2.59
C GLU A 77 -19.66 -12.29 1.86
N HIS A 78 -19.13 -11.29 2.56
CA HIS A 78 -18.62 -10.07 1.97
C HIS A 78 -17.16 -10.19 1.51
N VAL A 79 -16.48 -11.30 1.84
CA VAL A 79 -15.03 -11.45 1.62
C VAL A 79 -14.73 -12.17 0.31
N ILE A 80 -13.80 -11.64 -0.46
CA ILE A 80 -13.10 -12.31 -1.57
C ILE A 80 -11.60 -12.37 -1.26
N VAL A 81 -10.95 -13.48 -1.61
CA VAL A 81 -9.50 -13.65 -1.49
C VAL A 81 -8.86 -13.74 -2.88
N GLY A 82 -7.61 -13.32 -3.02
CA GLY A 82 -6.91 -13.34 -4.30
C GLY A 82 -5.40 -13.50 -4.16
N ASN A 83 -4.74 -13.69 -5.29
CA ASN A 83 -3.29 -13.83 -5.41
C ASN A 83 -2.58 -12.46 -5.28
N GLY A 84 -2.67 -11.87 -4.08
CA GLY A 84 -2.31 -10.51 -3.76
C GLY A 84 -3.44 -9.52 -4.05
N SER A 85 -3.38 -8.33 -3.44
CA SER A 85 -4.33 -7.25 -3.74
C SER A 85 -4.30 -6.81 -5.21
N THR A 86 -3.17 -6.98 -5.89
CA THR A 86 -3.02 -6.64 -7.32
C THR A 86 -3.96 -7.47 -8.21
N GLU A 87 -4.14 -8.77 -7.94
CA GLU A 87 -5.15 -9.57 -8.67
C GLU A 87 -6.55 -8.99 -8.48
N LEU A 88 -6.89 -8.59 -7.25
CA LEU A 88 -8.22 -8.06 -6.93
C LEU A 88 -8.45 -6.67 -7.55
N ILE A 89 -7.42 -5.83 -7.65
CA ILE A 89 -7.48 -4.56 -8.41
C ILE A 89 -7.80 -4.86 -9.88
N SER A 90 -7.06 -5.78 -10.49
CA SER A 90 -7.25 -6.19 -11.87
C SER A 90 -8.66 -6.76 -12.12
N LEU A 91 -9.11 -7.68 -11.27
CA LEU A 91 -10.44 -8.28 -11.34
C LEU A 91 -11.55 -7.23 -11.21
N LEU A 92 -11.45 -6.31 -10.24
CA LEU A 92 -12.43 -5.23 -10.07
C LEU A 92 -12.55 -4.39 -11.34
N ILE A 93 -11.41 -3.93 -11.88
CA ILE A 93 -11.38 -3.06 -13.05
C ILE A 93 -11.89 -3.82 -14.30
N GLN A 94 -11.46 -5.06 -14.51
CA GLN A 94 -11.89 -5.89 -15.64
C GLN A 94 -13.38 -6.27 -15.57
N THR A 95 -13.92 -6.47 -14.37
CA THR A 95 -15.33 -6.80 -14.18
C THR A 95 -16.21 -5.57 -14.38
N ARG A 96 -15.82 -4.42 -13.84
CA ARG A 96 -16.60 -3.17 -13.97
C ARG A 96 -16.46 -2.50 -15.32
N LYS A 97 -15.30 -2.60 -15.97
CA LYS A 97 -14.97 -1.95 -17.25
C LYS A 97 -15.37 -0.48 -17.29
N PRO A 98 -14.89 0.34 -16.33
CA PRO A 98 -15.30 1.73 -16.22
C PRO A 98 -14.88 2.49 -17.49
N GLN A 99 -15.78 3.31 -18.04
CA GLN A 99 -15.45 4.17 -19.18
C GLN A 99 -14.70 5.41 -18.71
N LYS A 100 -15.02 5.93 -17.53
CA LYS A 100 -14.40 7.11 -16.94
C LYS A 100 -14.08 6.88 -15.47
N THR A 101 -12.81 7.02 -15.10
CA THR A 101 -12.31 6.77 -13.73
C THR A 101 -11.67 8.02 -13.15
N LEU A 102 -12.00 8.32 -11.89
CA LEU A 102 -11.34 9.32 -11.06
C LEU A 102 -10.34 8.63 -10.14
N VAL A 103 -9.07 9.01 -10.20
CA VAL A 103 -8.00 8.48 -9.36
C VAL A 103 -7.42 9.60 -8.50
N LEU A 104 -7.36 9.39 -7.19
CA LEU A 104 -6.67 10.33 -6.29
C LEU A 104 -5.16 10.15 -6.42
N GLY A 105 -4.45 11.21 -6.81
CA GLY A 105 -3.00 11.16 -7.06
C GLY A 105 -2.21 12.26 -6.34
N PRO A 106 -0.88 12.16 -6.30
CA PRO A 106 -0.06 11.05 -6.83
C PRO A 106 -0.35 9.74 -6.08
N THR A 107 -0.34 8.61 -6.79
CA THR A 107 -0.66 7.32 -6.19
C THR A 107 0.04 6.13 -6.86
N TYR A 108 -0.30 4.92 -6.48
CA TYR A 108 0.27 3.68 -6.99
C TYR A 108 -0.02 3.48 -8.48
N SER A 109 1.02 3.29 -9.28
CA SER A 109 0.96 3.28 -10.75
C SER A 109 0.13 2.14 -11.35
N GLU A 110 -0.03 1.03 -10.63
CA GLU A 110 -0.77 -0.13 -11.16
C GLU A 110 -2.25 0.15 -11.38
N TYR A 111 -2.84 1.12 -10.68
CA TYR A 111 -4.23 1.51 -10.97
C TYR A 111 -4.36 2.03 -12.40
N GLY A 112 -3.48 2.96 -12.79
CA GLY A 112 -3.45 3.51 -14.16
C GLY A 112 -3.20 2.42 -15.19
N ARG A 113 -2.23 1.55 -14.94
CA ARG A 113 -1.93 0.42 -15.83
C ARG A 113 -3.14 -0.48 -16.07
N GLU A 114 -3.86 -0.88 -15.02
CA GLU A 114 -5.03 -1.76 -15.15
C GLU A 114 -6.20 -1.04 -15.83
N LEU A 115 -6.38 0.26 -15.59
CA LEU A 115 -7.39 1.09 -16.26
C LEU A 115 -7.10 1.24 -17.77
N ASP A 116 -5.84 1.43 -18.14
CA ASP A 116 -5.42 1.50 -19.55
C ASP A 116 -5.73 0.20 -20.29
N LEU A 117 -5.59 -0.96 -19.64
CA LEU A 117 -5.89 -2.28 -20.25
C LEU A 117 -7.37 -2.44 -20.61
N VAL A 118 -8.28 -1.74 -19.94
CA VAL A 118 -9.72 -1.77 -20.26
C VAL A 118 -10.18 -0.55 -21.06
N GLY A 119 -9.27 0.36 -21.39
CA GLY A 119 -9.55 1.58 -22.18
C GLY A 119 -10.32 2.65 -21.42
N SER A 120 -10.18 2.70 -20.08
CA SER A 120 -10.81 3.72 -19.25
C SER A 120 -10.18 5.10 -19.48
N SER A 121 -11.00 6.14 -19.56
CA SER A 121 -10.54 7.52 -19.51
C SER A 121 -10.20 7.88 -18.06
N ILE A 122 -8.92 8.12 -17.78
CA ILE A 122 -8.42 8.36 -16.42
C ILE A 122 -8.34 9.88 -16.18
N HIS A 123 -8.99 10.33 -15.11
CA HIS A 123 -8.80 11.67 -14.57
C HIS A 123 -8.12 11.56 -13.20
N THR A 124 -6.99 12.26 -13.03
CA THR A 124 -6.26 12.27 -11.75
C THR A 124 -6.59 13.56 -11.00
N TYR A 125 -7.17 13.41 -9.80
CA TYR A 125 -7.34 14.53 -8.87
C TYR A 125 -6.10 14.61 -7.99
N LEU A 126 -5.36 15.73 -8.08
CA LEU A 126 -4.07 15.86 -7.41
C LEU A 126 -4.20 16.38 -5.98
N LEU A 127 -3.62 15.65 -5.04
CA LEU A 127 -3.34 16.15 -3.70
C LEU A 127 -2.31 17.28 -3.78
N LYS A 128 -2.54 18.34 -3.04
CA LYS A 128 -1.68 19.52 -3.07
C LYS A 128 -0.66 19.50 -1.94
N GLU A 129 0.58 19.85 -2.25
CA GLU A 129 1.64 20.03 -1.25
C GLU A 129 1.28 21.12 -0.23
N SER A 130 0.67 22.24 -0.68
CA SER A 130 0.19 23.31 0.20
C SER A 130 -0.71 22.86 1.34
N ASP A 131 -1.43 21.75 1.11
CA ASP A 131 -2.36 21.15 2.05
C ASP A 131 -1.73 19.92 2.75
N GLN A 132 -0.38 19.81 2.69
CA GLN A 132 0.38 18.66 3.21
C GLN A 132 -0.11 17.32 2.64
N PHE A 133 -0.55 17.31 1.38
CA PHE A 133 -1.18 16.17 0.72
C PHE A 133 -2.44 15.65 1.42
N HIS A 134 -3.12 16.50 2.18
CA HIS A 134 -4.47 16.19 2.69
C HIS A 134 -5.51 16.56 1.63
N LEU A 135 -6.56 15.74 1.51
CA LEU A 135 -7.61 15.94 0.51
C LEU A 135 -8.63 17.00 0.97
N ASP A 136 -8.92 17.97 0.12
CA ASP A 136 -10.12 18.80 0.26
C ASP A 136 -11.35 17.99 -0.16
N ILE A 137 -12.08 17.51 0.85
CA ILE A 137 -13.25 16.63 0.65
C ILE A 137 -14.36 17.32 -0.15
N HIS A 138 -14.61 18.61 0.12
CA HIS A 138 -15.65 19.34 -0.58
C HIS A 138 -15.32 19.47 -2.07
N ALA A 139 -14.13 19.93 -2.40
CA ALA A 139 -13.68 20.07 -3.78
C ALA A 139 -13.62 18.71 -4.51
N PHE A 140 -13.26 17.64 -3.80
CA PHE A 140 -13.25 16.29 -4.38
C PHE A 140 -14.66 15.77 -4.65
N CYS A 141 -15.63 16.03 -3.77
CA CYS A 141 -17.04 15.71 -4.01
C CYS A 141 -17.61 16.47 -5.22
N GLU A 142 -17.25 17.75 -5.41
CA GLU A 142 -17.62 18.50 -6.62
C GLU A 142 -17.03 17.85 -7.89
N GLU A 143 -15.81 17.31 -7.79
CA GLU A 143 -15.21 16.58 -8.91
C GLU A 143 -15.98 15.29 -9.21
N ILE A 144 -16.31 14.48 -8.18
CA ILE A 144 -17.08 13.23 -8.33
C ILE A 144 -18.42 13.48 -9.06
N ARG A 145 -19.11 14.59 -8.74
CA ARG A 145 -20.40 14.96 -9.36
C ARG A 145 -20.33 15.24 -10.87
N LYS A 146 -19.10 15.37 -11.44
CA LYS A 146 -18.92 15.45 -12.90
C LYS A 146 -19.14 14.12 -13.64
N GLY A 147 -19.42 13.04 -12.89
CA GLY A 147 -19.78 11.72 -13.38
C GLY A 147 -18.56 10.86 -13.72
N TYR A 148 -18.32 9.86 -12.89
CA TYR A 148 -17.30 8.81 -13.03
C TYR A 148 -17.94 7.47 -12.72
N ASP A 149 -17.54 6.40 -13.44
CA ASP A 149 -18.03 5.05 -13.19
C ASP A 149 -17.31 4.42 -11.98
N LEU A 150 -16.03 4.82 -11.79
CA LEU A 150 -15.17 4.32 -10.74
C LEU A 150 -14.36 5.47 -10.12
N VAL A 151 -14.28 5.48 -8.80
CA VAL A 151 -13.37 6.33 -8.02
C VAL A 151 -12.37 5.42 -7.30
N ILE A 152 -11.07 5.76 -7.34
CA ILE A 152 -10.01 4.97 -6.71
C ILE A 152 -9.27 5.82 -5.69
N LEU A 153 -9.20 5.31 -4.46
CA LEU A 153 -8.43 5.87 -3.35
C LEU A 153 -7.43 4.84 -2.83
N CYS A 154 -6.25 5.30 -2.40
CA CYS A 154 -5.32 4.54 -1.57
C CYS A 154 -5.29 5.19 -0.18
N ASN A 155 -5.62 4.44 0.88
CA ASN A 155 -5.74 4.99 2.23
C ASN A 155 -5.16 4.07 3.32
N PRO A 156 -4.00 4.39 3.91
CA PRO A 156 -3.10 5.52 3.64
C PRO A 156 -2.49 5.53 2.24
N ASN A 157 -2.30 6.72 1.67
CA ASN A 157 -1.86 6.86 0.29
C ASN A 157 -0.36 6.56 0.09
N ASN A 158 -0.02 5.97 -1.01
CA ASN A 158 1.35 5.76 -1.48
C ASN A 158 1.58 6.61 -2.75
N PRO A 159 2.48 7.62 -2.77
CA PRO A 159 3.67 7.75 -1.91
C PRO A 159 3.56 8.72 -0.73
N THR A 160 2.46 9.46 -0.57
CA THR A 160 2.38 10.60 0.36
C THR A 160 2.30 10.21 1.83
N SER A 161 1.89 8.96 2.12
CA SER A 161 1.58 8.48 3.48
C SER A 161 0.45 9.24 4.19
N SER A 162 -0.22 10.18 3.50
CA SER A 162 -1.41 10.85 4.00
C SER A 162 -2.58 9.87 4.14
N ALA A 163 -3.52 10.17 5.03
CA ALA A 163 -4.70 9.33 5.22
C ALA A 163 -5.95 10.17 5.41
N LEU A 164 -7.05 9.61 4.98
CA LEU A 164 -8.41 10.11 5.22
C LEU A 164 -9.01 9.37 6.41
N LYS A 165 -9.76 10.10 7.22
CA LYS A 165 -10.55 9.52 8.30
C LYS A 165 -11.77 8.80 7.75
N MET A 166 -12.27 7.82 8.49
CA MET A 166 -13.48 7.08 8.12
C MET A 166 -14.67 8.02 7.87
N SER A 167 -14.82 9.10 8.64
CA SER A 167 -15.89 10.11 8.44
C SER A 167 -15.76 10.87 7.11
N GLU A 168 -14.53 11.15 6.67
CA GLU A 168 -14.25 11.77 5.38
C GLU A 168 -14.57 10.81 4.23
N ILE A 169 -14.17 9.54 4.38
CA ILE A 169 -14.49 8.48 3.43
C ILE A 169 -16.01 8.29 3.33
N GLN A 170 -16.74 8.34 4.43
CA GLN A 170 -18.20 8.26 4.41
C GLN A 170 -18.81 9.39 3.60
N THR A 171 -18.33 10.61 3.74
CA THR A 171 -18.78 11.75 2.92
C THR A 171 -18.51 11.52 1.42
N ILE A 172 -17.32 10.99 1.08
CA ILE A 172 -16.98 10.63 -0.29
C ILE A 172 -17.91 9.53 -0.83
N LEU A 173 -18.22 8.52 -0.02
CA LEU A 173 -19.12 7.42 -0.38
C LEU A 173 -20.54 7.90 -0.66
N ASP A 174 -21.05 8.84 0.15
CA ASP A 174 -22.35 9.43 -0.08
C ASP A 174 -22.37 10.20 -1.41
N CYS A 175 -21.33 10.99 -1.70
CA CYS A 175 -21.18 11.67 -2.99
C CYS A 175 -21.07 10.68 -4.16
N CYS A 176 -20.33 9.59 -4.01
CA CYS A 176 -20.23 8.52 -5.02
C CYS A 176 -21.60 7.87 -5.28
N ARG A 177 -22.37 7.59 -4.22
CA ARG A 177 -23.70 7.00 -4.33
C ARG A 177 -24.67 7.92 -5.05
N GLU A 178 -24.67 9.22 -4.72
CA GLU A 178 -25.46 10.23 -5.41
C GLU A 178 -25.11 10.36 -6.91
N ALA A 179 -23.82 10.26 -7.25
CA ALA A 179 -23.32 10.34 -8.62
C ALA A 179 -23.42 9.01 -9.40
N GLY A 180 -23.82 7.92 -8.77
CA GLY A 180 -23.83 6.58 -9.39
C GLY A 180 -22.44 5.97 -9.57
N SER A 181 -21.43 6.47 -8.85
CA SER A 181 -20.05 6.00 -8.90
C SER A 181 -19.80 4.85 -7.92
N PHE A 182 -18.92 3.93 -8.30
CA PHE A 182 -18.39 2.90 -7.40
C PHE A 182 -17.06 3.36 -6.80
N LEU A 183 -16.83 3.09 -5.52
CA LEU A 183 -15.59 3.44 -4.84
C LEU A 183 -14.74 2.20 -4.56
N MET A 184 -13.49 2.21 -5.02
CA MET A 184 -12.45 1.27 -4.61
C MET A 184 -11.48 1.95 -3.66
N ILE A 185 -11.23 1.34 -2.50
CA ILE A 185 -10.23 1.81 -1.53
C ILE A 185 -9.17 0.74 -1.33
N ASP A 186 -7.92 1.07 -1.61
CA ASP A 186 -6.77 0.23 -1.27
C ASP A 186 -6.25 0.60 0.13
N GLU A 187 -6.54 -0.26 1.10
CA GLU A 187 -6.11 -0.14 2.49
C GLU A 187 -4.86 -0.99 2.80
N THR A 188 -3.98 -1.24 1.83
CA THR A 188 -2.76 -2.07 2.01
C THR A 188 -1.86 -1.60 3.16
N TYR A 189 -1.96 -0.35 3.59
CA TYR A 189 -1.12 0.22 4.65
C TYR A 189 -1.89 0.59 5.93
N VAL A 190 -3.17 0.29 6.01
CA VAL A 190 -4.04 0.77 7.10
C VAL A 190 -3.63 0.26 8.47
N GLU A 191 -3.09 -0.96 8.58
CA GLU A 191 -2.64 -1.55 9.85
C GLU A 191 -1.48 -0.76 10.51
N PHE A 192 -0.77 0.08 9.75
CA PHE A 192 0.31 0.94 10.24
C PHE A 192 -0.19 2.29 10.77
N ALA A 193 -1.46 2.63 10.59
CA ALA A 193 -2.02 3.88 11.09
C ALA A 193 -1.99 3.95 12.63
N PRO A 194 -1.81 5.13 13.23
CA PRO A 194 -1.81 5.29 14.69
C PRO A 194 -3.09 4.75 15.34
N ASP A 195 -4.24 5.06 14.76
CA ASP A 195 -5.53 4.45 15.09
C ASP A 195 -6.17 3.88 13.82
N ILE A 196 -6.23 2.55 13.75
CA ILE A 196 -6.82 1.86 12.61
C ILE A 196 -8.33 2.08 12.51
N ASN A 197 -9.02 2.26 13.65
CA ASN A 197 -10.47 2.45 13.67
C ASN A 197 -10.87 3.83 13.16
N GLU A 198 -9.97 4.82 13.28
CA GLU A 198 -10.20 6.16 12.73
C GLU A 198 -10.03 6.21 11.21
N ILE A 199 -9.17 5.33 10.66
CA ILE A 199 -8.74 5.38 9.24
C ILE A 199 -9.41 4.30 8.38
N SER A 200 -9.62 3.09 8.92
CA SER A 200 -10.21 1.98 8.17
C SER A 200 -11.68 2.22 7.84
N SER A 201 -12.03 1.91 6.61
CA SER A 201 -13.41 2.00 6.09
C SER A 201 -14.16 0.67 6.15
N MET A 202 -13.60 -0.38 6.78
CA MET A 202 -14.22 -1.72 6.81
C MET A 202 -15.62 -1.72 7.45
N SER A 203 -15.87 -0.89 8.47
CA SER A 203 -17.17 -0.76 9.10
C SER A 203 -18.28 -0.21 8.18
N LEU A 204 -17.89 0.45 7.07
CA LEU A 204 -18.84 1.01 6.09
C LEU A 204 -19.34 -0.03 5.09
N ILE A 205 -18.71 -1.21 4.99
CA ILE A 205 -19.06 -2.26 4.02
C ILE A 205 -20.55 -2.66 4.11
N SER A 206 -21.09 -2.82 5.30
CA SER A 206 -22.49 -3.24 5.48
C SER A 206 -23.51 -2.16 5.09
N SER A 207 -23.09 -0.89 4.97
CA SER A 207 -23.97 0.25 4.71
C SER A 207 -23.90 0.77 3.28
N PHE A 208 -22.87 0.34 2.50
CA PHE A 208 -22.60 0.84 1.16
C PHE A 208 -22.30 -0.30 0.18
N ASP A 209 -23.19 -0.54 -0.76
CA ASP A 209 -23.05 -1.53 -1.82
C ASP A 209 -22.23 -1.02 -3.03
N ASN A 210 -21.93 0.27 -3.07
CA ASN A 210 -21.05 0.90 -4.05
C ASN A 210 -19.58 1.02 -3.59
N LEU A 211 -19.15 0.14 -2.68
CA LEU A 211 -17.81 0.13 -2.07
C LEU A 211 -17.16 -1.23 -2.22
N MET A 212 -15.85 -1.24 -2.55
CA MET A 212 -14.96 -2.37 -2.32
C MET A 212 -13.66 -1.90 -1.69
N ILE A 213 -13.27 -2.55 -0.59
CA ILE A 213 -12.01 -2.31 0.11
C ILE A 213 -11.07 -3.46 -0.17
N LEU A 214 -9.80 -3.13 -0.44
CA LEU A 214 -8.74 -4.11 -0.70
C LEU A 214 -7.66 -4.02 0.38
N ARG A 215 -7.13 -5.17 0.80
CA ARG A 215 -6.00 -5.30 1.72
C ARG A 215 -5.09 -6.44 1.30
N GLY A 216 -3.88 -6.48 1.85
CA GLY A 216 -2.94 -7.56 1.58
C GLY A 216 -1.91 -7.76 2.67
N VAL A 217 -1.33 -8.95 2.73
CA VAL A 217 -0.36 -9.34 3.76
C VAL A 217 1.08 -8.99 3.41
N SER A 218 1.30 -8.41 2.24
CA SER A 218 2.65 -8.16 1.71
C SER A 218 3.48 -7.19 2.55
N LYS A 219 2.83 -6.21 3.18
CA LYS A 219 3.52 -5.09 3.86
C LYS A 219 3.56 -5.30 5.36
N PHE A 220 2.40 -5.28 6.03
CA PHE A 220 2.30 -5.39 7.47
C PHE A 220 2.81 -6.74 7.99
N TYR A 221 2.44 -7.83 7.34
CA TYR A 221 2.85 -9.19 7.73
C TYR A 221 4.17 -9.65 7.10
N ALA A 222 4.88 -8.75 6.39
CA ALA A 222 6.16 -9.05 5.74
C ALA A 222 6.13 -10.30 4.83
N ALA A 223 5.03 -10.52 4.14
CA ALA A 223 4.78 -11.74 3.38
C ALA A 223 4.51 -11.49 1.87
N PRO A 224 5.32 -10.67 1.16
CA PRO A 224 5.05 -10.38 -0.25
C PRO A 224 5.10 -11.63 -1.15
N GLY A 225 5.92 -12.62 -0.80
CA GLY A 225 6.07 -13.86 -1.55
C GLY A 225 4.90 -14.85 -1.40
N LEU A 226 4.07 -14.73 -0.37
CA LEU A 226 2.88 -15.58 -0.19
C LEU A 226 1.77 -15.26 -1.19
N ARG A 227 1.78 -14.02 -1.72
CA ARG A 227 0.78 -13.57 -2.69
C ARG A 227 -0.66 -13.68 -2.16
N LEU A 228 -0.91 -13.29 -0.92
CA LEU A 228 -2.26 -13.21 -0.36
C LEU A 228 -2.73 -11.76 -0.29
N GLY A 229 -3.88 -11.50 -0.91
CA GLY A 229 -4.70 -10.31 -0.74
C GLY A 229 -6.15 -10.70 -0.48
N TYR A 230 -6.92 -9.77 0.05
CA TYR A 230 -8.34 -9.93 0.23
C TYR A 230 -9.07 -8.61 -0.02
N GLY A 231 -10.33 -8.75 -0.39
CA GLY A 231 -11.25 -7.64 -0.59
C GLY A 231 -12.55 -7.84 0.14
N ALA A 232 -13.26 -6.76 0.39
CA ALA A 232 -14.57 -6.76 1.02
C ALA A 232 -15.56 -5.86 0.28
N THR A 233 -16.76 -6.37 0.03
CA THR A 233 -17.90 -5.61 -0.51
C THR A 233 -19.21 -6.27 -0.06
N SER A 234 -20.24 -5.49 0.23
CA SER A 234 -21.59 -6.01 0.48
C SER A 234 -22.42 -6.17 -0.79
N ASN A 235 -21.91 -5.74 -1.94
CA ASN A 235 -22.59 -5.92 -3.22
C ASN A 235 -22.50 -7.36 -3.67
N SER A 236 -23.51 -8.15 -3.35
CA SER A 236 -23.56 -9.59 -3.61
C SER A 236 -23.49 -9.93 -5.10
N GLN A 237 -24.15 -9.13 -5.97
CA GLN A 237 -24.10 -9.35 -7.41
C GLN A 237 -22.69 -9.08 -7.95
N PHE A 238 -22.06 -7.97 -7.56
CA PHE A 238 -20.71 -7.65 -7.98
C PHE A 238 -19.70 -8.69 -7.48
N LEU A 239 -19.87 -9.19 -6.25
CA LEU A 239 -19.03 -10.27 -5.72
C LEU A 239 -19.16 -11.56 -6.53
N GLN A 240 -20.38 -11.93 -6.97
CA GLN A 240 -20.58 -13.06 -7.87
C GLN A 240 -19.90 -12.86 -9.22
N ASP A 241 -20.01 -11.68 -9.81
CA ASP A 241 -19.35 -11.32 -11.06
C ASP A 241 -17.81 -11.44 -10.96
N LEU A 242 -17.23 -10.97 -9.83
CA LEU A 242 -15.80 -11.12 -9.55
C LEU A 242 -15.39 -12.60 -9.46
N LEU A 243 -16.18 -13.43 -8.75
CA LEU A 243 -15.90 -14.86 -8.61
C LEU A 243 -16.02 -15.62 -9.92
N LEU A 244 -16.89 -15.18 -10.85
CA LEU A 244 -16.97 -15.75 -12.21
C LEU A 244 -15.74 -15.42 -13.06
N MET A 245 -15.15 -14.26 -12.88
CA MET A 245 -13.96 -13.80 -13.60
C MET A 245 -12.66 -14.35 -13.00
N GLN A 246 -12.68 -14.70 -11.71
CA GLN A 246 -11.50 -15.18 -11.00
C GLN A 246 -11.12 -16.60 -11.41
N ASN A 247 -9.82 -16.83 -11.65
CA ASN A 247 -9.33 -18.18 -11.88
C ASN A 247 -9.55 -19.07 -10.65
N PRO A 248 -10.11 -20.28 -10.81
CA PRO A 248 -10.22 -21.22 -9.69
C PRO A 248 -8.86 -21.49 -9.06
N TRP A 249 -8.82 -21.58 -7.73
CA TRP A 249 -7.58 -21.83 -6.97
C TRP A 249 -6.46 -20.82 -7.25
N SER A 250 -6.80 -19.54 -7.48
CA SER A 250 -5.82 -18.49 -7.74
C SER A 250 -4.84 -18.29 -6.56
N LEU A 251 -5.31 -18.48 -5.33
CA LEU A 251 -4.45 -18.43 -4.15
C LEU A 251 -3.90 -19.82 -3.82
N ASN A 252 -2.59 -19.91 -3.60
CA ASN A 252 -1.90 -21.15 -3.27
C ASN A 252 -2.22 -21.65 -1.83
N SER A 253 -2.05 -22.96 -1.60
CA SER A 253 -2.40 -23.61 -0.32
C SER A 253 -1.63 -23.04 0.88
N LEU A 254 -0.33 -22.76 0.74
CA LEU A 254 0.47 -22.15 1.82
C LEU A 254 0.08 -20.71 2.09
N GLY A 255 -0.30 -19.95 1.05
CA GLY A 255 -0.80 -18.58 1.20
C GLY A 255 -2.11 -18.55 1.97
N ALA A 256 -3.03 -19.46 1.66
CA ALA A 256 -4.30 -19.58 2.38
C ALA A 256 -4.07 -19.94 3.85
N TYR A 257 -3.31 -21.01 4.10
CA TYR A 257 -2.99 -21.46 5.46
C TYR A 257 -2.25 -20.39 6.27
N ALA A 258 -1.25 -19.74 5.67
CA ALA A 258 -0.52 -18.65 6.33
C ALA A 258 -1.42 -17.48 6.71
N GLY A 259 -2.37 -17.12 5.85
CA GLY A 259 -3.35 -16.08 6.12
C GLY A 259 -4.20 -16.38 7.36
N GLU A 260 -4.67 -17.63 7.49
CA GLU A 260 -5.42 -18.09 8.67
C GLU A 260 -4.64 -17.90 9.98
N LYS A 261 -3.32 -18.12 9.95
CA LYS A 261 -2.47 -18.00 11.14
C LYS A 261 -2.03 -16.57 11.44
N MET A 262 -1.60 -15.82 10.41
CA MET A 262 -1.02 -14.50 10.63
C MET A 262 -2.03 -13.45 11.06
N LEU A 263 -3.28 -13.53 10.59
CA LEU A 263 -4.35 -12.60 10.99
C LEU A 263 -4.77 -12.78 12.46
N GLN A 264 -4.45 -13.92 13.06
CA GLN A 264 -4.71 -14.24 14.47
C GLN A 264 -3.49 -13.99 15.39
N ASP A 265 -2.29 -13.69 14.85
CA ASP A 265 -1.06 -13.49 15.64
C ASP A 265 -1.04 -12.09 16.29
N GLN A 266 -1.79 -11.94 17.38
CA GLN A 266 -1.93 -10.67 18.12
C GLN A 266 -0.58 -10.16 18.67
N GLU A 267 0.34 -11.06 19.00
CA GLU A 267 1.67 -10.68 19.48
C GLU A 267 2.49 -10.03 18.37
N TYR A 268 2.45 -10.61 17.16
CA TYR A 268 3.12 -10.05 15.98
C TYR A 268 2.52 -8.68 15.60
N ILE A 269 1.19 -8.59 15.58
CA ILE A 269 0.46 -7.35 15.27
C ILE A 269 0.90 -6.24 16.23
N ARG A 270 0.85 -6.50 17.55
CA ARG A 270 1.26 -5.52 18.55
C ARG A 270 2.73 -5.12 18.40
N LYS A 271 3.66 -6.08 18.30
CA LYS A 271 5.09 -5.81 18.12
C LYS A 271 5.39 -4.99 16.86
N THR A 272 4.70 -5.27 15.77
CA THR A 272 4.83 -4.51 14.54
C THR A 272 4.41 -3.06 14.74
N ARG A 273 3.23 -2.84 15.33
CA ARG A 273 2.71 -1.50 15.59
C ARG A 273 3.62 -0.71 16.52
N ASP A 274 4.03 -1.30 17.64
CA ASP A 274 4.93 -0.66 18.62
C ASP A 274 6.23 -0.21 17.96
N LEU A 275 6.84 -1.07 17.13
CA LEU A 275 8.07 -0.75 16.41
C LEU A 275 7.87 0.38 15.40
N ILE A 276 6.88 0.22 14.52
CA ILE A 276 6.70 1.16 13.40
C ILE A 276 6.28 2.54 13.90
N LEU A 277 5.36 2.62 14.84
CA LEU A 277 4.90 3.91 15.36
C LEU A 277 6.04 4.66 16.07
N SER A 278 6.75 3.98 16.99
CA SER A 278 7.83 4.62 17.75
C SER A 278 9.00 5.05 16.86
N GLU A 279 9.41 4.21 15.90
CA GLU A 279 10.53 4.55 15.02
C GLU A 279 10.14 5.59 13.96
N ARG A 280 8.89 5.57 13.47
CA ARG A 280 8.40 6.60 12.54
C ARG A 280 8.44 7.99 13.20
N ASP A 281 7.93 8.10 14.41
CA ASP A 281 7.93 9.38 15.15
C ASP A 281 9.35 9.90 15.39
N LYS A 282 10.30 9.01 15.76
CA LYS A 282 11.72 9.36 15.89
C LYS A 282 12.32 9.84 14.57
N MET A 283 12.12 9.07 13.48
CA MET A 283 12.69 9.41 12.18
C MET A 283 12.14 10.73 11.66
N CYS A 284 10.82 10.95 11.77
CA CYS A 284 10.21 12.23 11.39
C CYS A 284 10.79 13.39 12.20
N THR A 285 10.91 13.23 13.53
CA THR A 285 11.46 14.25 14.41
C THR A 285 12.92 14.58 14.09
N GLU A 286 13.76 13.58 13.86
CA GLU A 286 15.18 13.82 13.60
C GLU A 286 15.44 14.40 12.20
N ILE A 287 14.71 13.94 11.16
CA ILE A 287 14.85 14.46 9.79
C ILE A 287 14.33 15.90 9.70
N SER A 288 13.26 16.25 10.43
CA SER A 288 12.73 17.63 10.47
C SER A 288 13.70 18.67 11.07
N LYS A 289 14.79 18.23 11.72
CA LYS A 289 15.86 19.14 12.19
C LYS A 289 16.83 19.54 11.07
N ILE A 290 16.74 18.92 9.91
CA ILE A 290 17.58 19.25 8.74
C ILE A 290 16.86 20.33 7.94
N ASN A 291 17.29 21.57 8.04
CA ASN A 291 16.60 22.77 7.54
C ASN A 291 16.21 22.75 6.05
N VAL A 292 16.88 21.94 5.24
CA VAL A 292 16.65 21.81 3.80
C VAL A 292 15.76 20.62 3.44
N LEU A 293 15.07 20.04 4.43
CA LEU A 293 14.13 18.93 4.25
C LEU A 293 12.78 19.26 4.86
N THR A 294 11.71 18.98 4.12
CA THR A 294 10.33 19.02 4.62
C THR A 294 9.79 17.60 4.76
N VAL A 295 9.35 17.25 5.96
CA VAL A 295 8.75 15.94 6.29
C VAL A 295 7.24 16.08 6.37
N TYR A 296 6.51 15.23 5.65
CA TYR A 296 5.04 15.26 5.64
C TYR A 296 4.45 14.31 6.69
N PRO A 297 3.22 14.56 7.18
CA PRO A 297 2.51 13.65 8.09
C PRO A 297 2.44 12.24 7.51
N ALA A 298 2.73 11.23 8.33
CA ALA A 298 2.84 9.85 7.86
C ALA A 298 1.93 8.91 8.66
N TYR A 299 1.04 8.20 7.94
CA TYR A 299 0.11 7.22 8.49
C TYR A 299 0.47 5.76 8.12
N ALA A 300 1.28 5.57 7.07
CA ALA A 300 1.81 4.26 6.66
C ALA A 300 3.14 3.93 7.38
N ASN A 301 3.79 2.83 7.00
CA ASN A 301 5.14 2.49 7.47
C ASN A 301 6.25 3.17 6.68
N PHE A 302 5.96 4.27 6.01
CA PHE A 302 6.93 5.05 5.24
C PHE A 302 6.66 6.54 5.37
N VAL A 303 7.66 7.33 5.05
CA VAL A 303 7.67 8.79 5.17
C VAL A 303 8.06 9.38 3.83
N LEU A 304 7.29 10.37 3.36
CA LEU A 304 7.64 11.20 2.21
C LEU A 304 8.43 12.42 2.72
N VAL A 305 9.50 12.74 2.01
CA VAL A 305 10.37 13.88 2.33
C VAL A 305 10.62 14.69 1.06
N LYS A 306 10.49 16.01 1.14
CA LYS A 306 10.89 16.95 0.09
C LYS A 306 12.27 17.53 0.37
N ILE A 307 13.03 17.74 -0.69
CA ILE A 307 14.32 18.40 -0.68
C ILE A 307 14.10 19.86 -1.10
N GLU A 308 14.40 20.80 -0.19
CA GLU A 308 14.27 22.24 -0.42
C GLU A 308 15.62 22.87 -0.88
N LYS A 309 16.69 22.06 -0.95
CA LYS A 309 18.02 22.53 -1.39
C LYS A 309 18.05 22.63 -2.90
N GLU A 310 18.19 23.86 -3.41
CA GLU A 310 18.23 24.13 -4.86
C GLU A 310 19.36 23.32 -5.55
N GLY A 311 19.02 22.77 -6.71
CA GLY A 311 19.95 21.98 -7.53
C GLY A 311 20.19 20.55 -7.03
N VAL A 312 19.55 20.11 -5.96
CA VAL A 312 19.63 18.73 -5.42
C VAL A 312 18.34 17.98 -5.71
N THR A 313 18.47 16.78 -6.25
CA THR A 313 17.36 15.90 -6.60
C THR A 313 17.29 14.66 -5.71
N SER A 314 16.15 14.00 -5.72
CA SER A 314 15.98 12.69 -5.04
C SER A 314 16.88 11.60 -5.64
N ALA A 315 17.24 11.71 -6.92
CA ALA A 315 18.21 10.83 -7.57
C ALA A 315 19.62 11.00 -7.00
N ASP A 316 20.03 12.23 -6.63
CA ASP A 316 21.33 12.49 -6.00
C ASP A 316 21.39 11.89 -4.60
N VAL A 317 20.32 12.07 -3.81
CA VAL A 317 20.17 11.44 -2.48
C VAL A 317 20.21 9.92 -2.60
N PHE A 318 19.46 9.36 -3.55
CA PHE A 318 19.46 7.91 -3.80
C PHE A 318 20.86 7.40 -4.13
N GLU A 319 21.58 8.07 -5.05
CA GLU A 319 22.92 7.66 -5.49
C GLU A 319 23.97 7.72 -4.36
N PHE A 320 23.88 8.72 -3.51
CA PHE A 320 24.74 8.82 -2.34
C PHE A 320 24.48 7.71 -1.33
N LEU A 321 23.22 7.46 -1.01
CA LEU A 321 22.80 6.50 0.00
C LEU A 321 23.01 5.05 -0.45
N ILE A 322 22.77 4.72 -1.73
CA ILE A 322 22.92 3.34 -2.22
C ILE A 322 24.39 2.90 -2.21
N LYS A 323 25.37 3.80 -2.39
CA LYS A 323 26.79 3.50 -2.25
C LYS A 323 27.16 3.06 -0.82
N GLN A 324 26.32 3.41 0.18
CA GLN A 324 26.43 2.98 1.57
C GLN A 324 25.53 1.75 1.88
N GLY A 325 24.90 1.16 0.85
CA GLY A 325 23.95 0.05 1.00
C GLY A 325 22.58 0.46 1.56
N LEU A 326 22.19 1.74 1.43
CA LEU A 326 20.90 2.26 1.91
C LEU A 326 20.03 2.61 0.70
N MET A 327 19.09 1.73 0.36
CA MET A 327 18.22 1.89 -0.81
C MET A 327 16.90 2.58 -0.42
N VAL A 328 16.82 3.89 -0.56
CA VAL A 328 15.57 4.67 -0.43
C VAL A 328 14.75 4.59 -1.73
N ARG A 329 13.57 5.20 -1.77
CA ARG A 329 12.77 5.35 -2.98
C ARG A 329 12.95 6.75 -3.56
N ASP A 330 13.55 6.85 -4.71
CA ASP A 330 13.47 8.02 -5.57
C ASP A 330 12.03 8.13 -6.11
N CYS A 331 11.34 9.24 -5.80
CA CYS A 331 9.95 9.45 -6.18
C CYS A 331 9.79 10.18 -7.52
N SER A 332 10.84 10.40 -8.29
CA SER A 332 10.77 11.05 -9.62
C SER A 332 9.91 10.31 -10.63
N SER A 333 9.64 9.00 -10.40
CA SER A 333 8.70 8.21 -11.20
C SER A 333 7.23 8.55 -10.95
N PHE A 334 6.91 9.24 -9.85
CA PHE A 334 5.59 9.84 -9.62
C PHE A 334 5.63 11.23 -10.27
N LYS A 335 5.18 11.32 -11.52
CA LYS A 335 5.30 12.52 -12.36
C LYS A 335 4.78 13.79 -11.70
N GLU A 336 3.79 13.64 -10.84
CA GLU A 336 3.11 14.72 -10.13
C GLU A 336 3.92 15.30 -8.95
N LEU A 337 4.96 14.57 -8.49
CA LEU A 337 5.84 15.03 -7.40
C LEU A 337 7.11 15.73 -7.90
N GLY A 338 7.51 15.50 -9.16
CA GLY A 338 8.78 16.00 -9.65
C GLY A 338 9.98 15.26 -9.06
N GLY A 339 11.19 15.86 -9.20
CA GLY A 339 12.47 15.26 -8.81
C GLY A 339 12.95 15.58 -7.39
N GLU A 340 12.15 16.30 -6.58
CA GLU A 340 12.58 16.81 -5.27
C GLU A 340 12.16 15.90 -4.11
N TYR A 341 11.44 14.80 -4.37
CA TYR A 341 10.88 13.95 -3.33
C TYR A 341 11.53 12.58 -3.28
N PHE A 342 11.90 12.16 -2.09
CA PHE A 342 12.24 10.76 -1.82
C PHE A 342 11.36 10.19 -0.69
N ARG A 343 11.23 8.89 -0.66
CA ARG A 343 10.45 8.16 0.35
C ARG A 343 11.30 7.05 0.95
N PHE A 344 11.18 6.84 2.24
CA PHE A 344 11.80 5.69 2.91
C PHE A 344 10.79 5.01 3.83
N CYS A 345 10.84 3.68 3.94
CA CYS A 345 10.06 2.97 4.94
C CYS A 345 10.82 2.84 6.26
N ILE A 346 10.05 2.62 7.32
CA ILE A 346 10.59 2.39 8.66
C ILE A 346 11.15 0.98 8.74
N MET A 347 12.40 0.86 9.15
CA MET A 347 13.14 -0.38 9.30
C MET A 347 13.50 -0.64 10.78
N ALA A 348 14.35 -1.62 11.06
CA ALA A 348 14.86 -1.86 12.40
C ALA A 348 15.64 -0.63 12.94
N PRO A 349 15.64 -0.36 14.25
CA PRO A 349 16.25 0.84 14.83
C PRO A 349 17.71 1.09 14.41
N LYS A 350 18.51 0.03 14.28
CA LYS A 350 19.91 0.12 13.83
C LYS A 350 20.01 0.61 12.37
N ASP A 351 19.10 0.19 11.51
CA ASP A 351 19.11 0.54 10.10
C ASP A 351 18.52 1.94 9.88
N ASN A 352 17.48 2.32 10.65
CA ASN A 352 16.96 3.68 10.69
C ASN A 352 18.04 4.69 11.13
N LYS A 353 18.84 4.35 12.14
CA LYS A 353 19.97 5.18 12.58
C LYS A 353 21.02 5.35 11.48
N ARG A 354 21.33 4.27 10.72
CA ARG A 354 22.24 4.36 9.57
C ARG A 354 21.70 5.26 8.48
N LEU A 355 20.38 5.12 8.17
CA LEU A 355 19.74 5.98 7.16
C LEU A 355 19.78 7.45 7.60
N LEU A 356 19.43 7.75 8.85
CA LEU A 356 19.45 9.10 9.39
C LEU A 356 20.85 9.72 9.29
N GLN A 357 21.90 8.97 9.67
CA GLN A 357 23.29 9.43 9.54
C GLN A 357 23.66 9.69 8.08
N GLY A 358 23.30 8.78 7.17
CA GLY A 358 23.57 8.98 5.73
C GLY A 358 22.86 10.20 5.13
N ILE A 359 21.63 10.49 5.58
CA ILE A 359 20.91 11.71 5.17
C ILE A 359 21.61 12.95 5.75
N GLN A 360 22.02 12.94 7.01
CA GLN A 360 22.75 14.04 7.65
C GLN A 360 24.09 14.30 6.93
N ASP A 361 24.86 13.25 6.64
CA ASP A 361 26.14 13.35 5.95
C ASP A 361 25.99 13.92 4.52
N PHE A 362 24.87 13.63 3.83
CA PHE A 362 24.62 14.16 2.50
C PHE A 362 24.30 15.66 2.50
N PHE A 363 23.59 16.14 3.55
CA PHE A 363 23.14 17.53 3.62
C PHE A 363 24.05 18.43 4.49
N ALA A 364 25.11 17.87 5.14
CA ALA A 364 26.12 18.64 5.85
C ALA A 364 26.97 19.46 4.86
#